data_e0a93d8d86052b1c906e7829f21555c0
#
_entry.id   e0a93d8d86052b1c906e7829f21555c0
#
_cell.length_a   1.000
_cell.length_b   1.000
_cell.length_c   1.000
_cell.angle_alpha   90.00
_cell.angle_beta   90.00
_cell.angle_gamma   90.00
#
_symmetry.space_group_name_H-M   'P 1'
#
loop_
_entity.id
_entity.type
_entity.pdbx_description
1 polymer ?
#
loop_
_entity_poly.entity_id
_entity_poly.type
_entity_poly.pdbx_seq_one_letter_code
_entity_poly.pdbx_strand_id
1 'polypeptide(L)'
;MQDNTPGGSLLGKPAAYRDQYAPELLYPIPRLAKRQELGIAGQPPFFGADLWTAYELSWLTPRGKPVVAIAHVTVPCETPNIVESKSFKLYLNSFSNNRFDGPSEVLARLRADLSEAVWRGSGASGSVGVRLLAPEVFDQEQVHELDGVNLDRLDIECSDYSPRPELLTASFDEQPVEEVLVSNLLKSNCLVTGQPDWGSVQIRYSGPQIDQGGLLRYLVSFRNHDEFHEQCVERIFMDIRRQCRPAKL
;
A
#
# COMPACT_ATOMS: atom_id res chain seq x y z
N MET A 1 22.97 14.68 2.26
CA MET A 1 21.52 14.43 2.25
C MET A 1 21.28 13.24 1.38
N GLN A 2 20.63 12.17 1.87
CA GLN A 2 20.17 11.10 1.00
C GLN A 2 19.05 11.65 0.10
N ASP A 3 19.14 11.35 -1.19
CA ASP A 3 18.08 11.67 -2.14
C ASP A 3 16.89 10.73 -1.88
N ASN A 4 15.90 11.21 -1.17
CA ASN A 4 14.68 10.47 -0.82
C ASN A 4 13.62 10.50 -1.93
N THR A 5 14.02 10.84 -3.16
CA THR A 5 13.12 10.67 -4.32
C THR A 5 12.99 9.19 -4.69
N PRO A 6 11.87 8.78 -5.31
CA PRO A 6 11.71 7.39 -5.76
C PRO A 6 12.86 6.90 -6.65
N GLY A 7 13.43 7.76 -7.48
CA GLY A 7 14.60 7.46 -8.33
C GLY A 7 15.91 7.24 -7.58
N GLY A 8 16.02 7.69 -6.33
CA GLY A 8 17.18 7.46 -5.45
C GLY A 8 17.24 6.04 -4.89
N SER A 9 16.13 5.29 -4.91
CA SER A 9 16.04 3.92 -4.38
C SER A 9 16.84 2.91 -5.23
N LEU A 10 16.99 1.69 -4.72
CA LEU A 10 17.55 0.54 -5.45
C LEU A 10 16.56 -0.09 -6.45
N LEU A 11 15.33 0.41 -6.50
CA LEU A 11 14.30 -0.08 -7.41
C LEU A 11 14.75 0.10 -8.87
N GLY A 12 14.62 -0.94 -9.68
CA GLY A 12 15.10 -0.95 -11.07
C GLY A 12 16.62 -1.04 -11.27
N LYS A 13 17.43 -1.02 -10.19
CA LYS A 13 18.91 -1.12 -10.27
C LYS A 13 19.39 -2.50 -9.81
N PRO A 14 20.55 -2.99 -10.28
CA PRO A 14 21.20 -4.16 -9.72
C PRO A 14 21.50 -3.92 -8.23
N ALA A 15 21.17 -4.90 -7.39
CA ALA A 15 21.48 -4.85 -5.97
C ALA A 15 22.30 -6.09 -5.60
N ALA A 16 23.41 -5.91 -4.88
CA ALA A 16 24.17 -7.03 -4.33
C ALA A 16 23.34 -7.70 -3.21
N TYR A 17 23.32 -9.04 -3.22
CA TYR A 17 22.74 -9.79 -2.12
C TYR A 17 23.53 -9.51 -0.84
N ARG A 18 22.81 -9.18 0.23
CA ARG A 18 23.34 -9.04 1.57
C ARG A 18 22.68 -10.07 2.47
N ASP A 19 23.50 -10.90 3.08
CA ASP A 19 23.08 -11.97 3.99
C ASP A 19 23.34 -11.62 5.46
N GLN A 20 23.80 -10.41 5.73
CA GLN A 20 23.98 -9.86 7.06
C GLN A 20 22.95 -8.77 7.32
N TYR A 21 22.39 -8.78 8.53
CA TYR A 21 21.39 -7.81 8.95
C TYR A 21 21.79 -6.36 8.64
N ALA A 22 20.92 -5.67 7.88
CA ALA A 22 21.21 -4.39 7.26
C ALA A 22 19.99 -3.46 7.26
N PRO A 23 19.63 -2.82 8.38
CA PRO A 23 18.48 -1.91 8.45
C PRO A 23 18.62 -0.69 7.54
N GLU A 24 19.84 -0.31 7.18
CA GLU A 24 20.12 0.78 6.24
C GLU A 24 19.62 0.51 4.81
N LEU A 25 19.20 -0.72 4.49
CA LEU A 25 18.58 -1.05 3.23
C LEU A 25 17.17 -0.48 3.10
N LEU A 26 16.48 -0.19 4.21
CA LEU A 26 15.15 0.41 4.18
C LEU A 26 15.19 1.82 3.57
N TYR A 27 14.41 2.02 2.54
CA TYR A 27 14.35 3.28 1.82
C TYR A 27 12.98 3.96 2.02
N PRO A 28 12.91 5.00 2.87
CA PRO A 28 11.68 5.75 3.09
C PRO A 28 11.42 6.72 1.95
N ILE A 29 10.18 6.79 1.48
CA ILE A 29 9.70 7.74 0.46
C ILE A 29 8.70 8.68 1.11
N PRO A 30 8.93 10.01 1.08
CA PRO A 30 8.00 10.97 1.65
C PRO A 30 6.63 10.96 0.96
N ARG A 31 5.55 10.91 1.77
CA ARG A 31 4.17 11.03 1.27
C ARG A 31 3.82 12.46 0.86
N LEU A 32 4.54 13.46 1.40
CA LEU A 32 4.18 14.87 1.32
C LEU A 32 3.98 15.36 -0.12
N ALA A 33 4.90 15.06 -1.03
CA ALA A 33 4.83 15.57 -2.41
C ALA A 33 3.55 15.11 -3.11
N LYS A 34 3.21 13.82 -3.00
CA LYS A 34 1.99 13.27 -3.60
C LYS A 34 0.71 13.76 -2.93
N ARG A 35 0.73 13.91 -1.61
CA ARG A 35 -0.38 14.51 -0.87
C ARG A 35 -0.63 15.97 -1.24
N GLN A 36 0.44 16.75 -1.50
CA GLN A 36 0.32 18.13 -2.02
C GLN A 36 -0.35 18.16 -3.39
N GLU A 37 0.00 17.26 -4.31
CA GLU A 37 -0.69 17.10 -5.61
C GLU A 37 -2.20 16.85 -5.42
N LEU A 38 -2.56 16.12 -4.39
CA LEU A 38 -3.95 15.86 -4.00
C LEU A 38 -4.59 17.01 -3.20
N GLY A 39 -3.88 18.13 -2.97
CA GLY A 39 -4.36 19.24 -2.15
C GLY A 39 -4.54 18.91 -0.67
N ILE A 40 -3.84 17.88 -0.19
CA ILE A 40 -3.81 17.53 1.24
C ILE A 40 -2.71 18.34 1.90
N ALA A 41 -3.11 19.36 2.68
CA ALA A 41 -2.22 20.19 3.47
C ALA A 41 -2.34 19.79 4.95
N GLY A 42 -1.26 19.25 5.52
CA GLY A 42 -1.24 18.82 6.92
C GLY A 42 -1.82 17.41 7.14
N GLN A 43 -2.70 17.26 8.13
CA GLN A 43 -3.29 15.97 8.44
C GLN A 43 -4.22 15.49 7.31
N PRO A 44 -4.09 14.24 6.83
CA PRO A 44 -4.98 13.71 5.81
C PRO A 44 -6.43 13.64 6.31
N PRO A 45 -7.43 13.83 5.43
CA PRO A 45 -8.84 13.78 5.81
C PRO A 45 -9.40 12.36 5.85
N PHE A 46 -8.56 11.38 6.05
CA PHE A 46 -8.85 9.95 6.16
C PHE A 46 -7.97 9.33 7.25
N PHE A 47 -8.33 8.14 7.66
CA PHE A 47 -7.55 7.28 8.53
C PHE A 47 -7.43 5.90 7.88
N GLY A 48 -6.40 5.16 8.25
CA GLY A 48 -6.15 3.84 7.69
C GLY A 48 -4.70 3.40 7.86
N ALA A 49 -4.32 2.39 7.10
CA ALA A 49 -2.97 1.86 7.12
C ALA A 49 -2.62 1.16 5.81
N ASP A 50 -1.32 1.13 5.49
CA ASP A 50 -0.77 0.23 4.49
C ASP A 50 -0.50 -1.12 5.17
N LEU A 51 -1.05 -2.18 4.59
CA LEU A 51 -0.90 -3.54 5.07
C LEU A 51 0.05 -4.31 4.16
N TRP A 52 1.10 -4.87 4.75
CA TRP A 52 2.09 -5.65 4.01
C TRP A 52 2.11 -7.09 4.48
N THR A 53 2.15 -8.03 3.56
CA THR A 53 2.38 -9.44 3.83
C THR A 53 3.70 -9.87 3.23
N ALA A 54 4.65 -10.22 4.08
CA ALA A 54 5.96 -10.72 3.68
C ALA A 54 5.99 -12.25 3.86
N TYR A 55 5.92 -12.97 2.75
CA TYR A 55 5.86 -14.44 2.74
C TYR A 55 7.23 -15.12 2.91
N GLU A 56 8.32 -14.38 2.73
CA GLU A 56 9.68 -14.93 2.65
C GLU A 56 10.59 -14.42 3.80
N LEU A 57 10.08 -14.40 5.04
CA LEU A 57 10.93 -14.06 6.18
C LEU A 57 11.61 -15.32 6.73
N SER A 58 12.94 -15.25 6.89
CA SER A 58 13.74 -16.34 7.46
C SER A 58 14.88 -15.79 8.29
N TRP A 59 15.29 -16.56 9.30
CA TRP A 59 16.46 -16.30 10.13
C TRP A 59 17.05 -17.60 10.68
N LEU A 60 18.17 -17.53 11.38
CA LEU A 60 18.79 -18.69 12.04
C LEU A 60 18.51 -18.67 13.55
N THR A 61 18.24 -19.84 14.13
CA THR A 61 18.26 -20.01 15.58
C THR A 61 19.68 -19.81 16.11
N PRO A 62 19.89 -19.66 17.46
CA PRO A 62 21.23 -19.59 18.02
C PRO A 62 22.15 -20.78 17.65
N ARG A 63 21.54 -21.93 17.34
CA ARG A 63 22.26 -23.15 16.91
C ARG A 63 22.46 -23.25 15.39
N GLY A 64 22.00 -22.23 14.62
CA GLY A 64 22.19 -22.16 13.16
C GLY A 64 21.15 -22.92 12.32
N LYS A 65 20.07 -23.44 12.93
CA LYS A 65 18.95 -24.02 12.18
C LYS A 65 18.07 -22.90 11.60
N PRO A 66 17.70 -22.93 10.30
CA PRO A 66 16.77 -21.97 9.73
C PRO A 66 15.37 -22.03 10.35
N VAL A 67 14.75 -20.87 10.49
CA VAL A 67 13.35 -20.68 10.83
C VAL A 67 12.71 -19.85 9.73
N VAL A 68 11.46 -20.13 9.38
CA VAL A 68 10.66 -19.37 8.42
C VAL A 68 9.40 -18.83 9.07
N ALA A 69 8.93 -17.71 8.60
CA ALA A 69 7.69 -17.08 9.06
C ALA A 69 7.06 -16.23 7.95
N ILE A 70 5.76 -15.98 8.05
CA ILE A 70 5.10 -14.87 7.35
C ILE A 70 5.08 -13.68 8.31
N ALA A 71 5.38 -12.49 7.82
CA ALA A 71 5.26 -11.27 8.60
C ALA A 71 4.14 -10.39 8.03
N HIS A 72 3.19 -10.00 8.89
CA HIS A 72 2.23 -8.94 8.60
C HIS A 72 2.73 -7.65 9.22
N VAL A 73 2.81 -6.60 8.40
CA VAL A 73 3.21 -5.26 8.85
C VAL A 73 2.09 -4.28 8.58
N THR A 74 1.77 -3.47 9.57
CA THR A 74 0.76 -2.41 9.50
C THR A 74 1.45 -1.06 9.68
N VAL A 75 1.46 -0.24 8.63
CA VAL A 75 2.04 1.11 8.65
C VAL A 75 0.90 2.12 8.66
N PRO A 76 0.72 2.91 9.74
CA PRO A 76 -0.33 3.92 9.80
C PRO A 76 -0.22 4.94 8.67
N CYS A 77 -1.36 5.36 8.10
CA CYS A 77 -1.38 6.34 7.02
C CYS A 77 -0.86 7.73 7.45
N GLU A 78 -0.83 8.02 8.75
CA GLU A 78 -0.30 9.26 9.32
C GLU A 78 1.23 9.36 9.25
N THR A 79 1.91 8.24 8.96
CA THR A 79 3.37 8.25 8.83
C THR A 79 3.80 9.21 7.72
N PRO A 80 4.90 9.99 7.92
CA PRO A 80 5.40 10.91 6.91
C PRO A 80 5.97 10.21 5.67
N ASN A 81 6.35 8.94 5.81
CA ASN A 81 6.94 8.16 4.72
C ASN A 81 6.22 6.82 4.53
N ILE A 82 6.28 6.31 3.30
CA ILE A 82 6.09 4.89 2.97
C ILE A 82 7.46 4.21 2.88
N VAL A 83 7.50 2.89 2.92
CA VAL A 83 8.72 2.11 2.65
C VAL A 83 8.69 1.62 1.21
N GLU A 84 9.76 1.81 0.46
CA GLU A 84 9.86 1.30 -0.90
C GLU A 84 9.94 -0.24 -0.90
N SER A 85 9.15 -0.90 -1.72
CA SER A 85 8.87 -2.34 -1.68
C SER A 85 10.11 -3.22 -1.90
N LYS A 86 10.98 -2.89 -2.87
CA LYS A 86 12.21 -3.64 -3.14
C LYS A 86 13.21 -3.49 -2.00
N SER A 87 13.33 -2.28 -1.44
CA SER A 87 14.19 -2.03 -0.28
C SER A 87 13.71 -2.81 0.94
N PHE A 88 12.40 -2.90 1.12
CA PHE A 88 11.81 -3.72 2.18
C PHE A 88 12.11 -5.20 1.98
N LYS A 89 11.96 -5.73 0.76
CA LYS A 89 12.34 -7.13 0.46
C LYS A 89 13.85 -7.37 0.72
N LEU A 90 14.72 -6.48 0.28
CA LEU A 90 16.16 -6.60 0.51
C LEU A 90 16.51 -6.56 2.02
N TYR A 91 15.84 -5.69 2.78
CA TYR A 91 15.97 -5.65 4.23
C TYR A 91 15.57 -6.98 4.88
N LEU A 92 14.41 -7.55 4.52
CA LEU A 92 13.97 -8.84 5.04
C LEU A 92 14.96 -9.96 4.68
N ASN A 93 15.50 -9.97 3.46
CA ASN A 93 16.50 -10.95 3.05
C ASN A 93 17.78 -10.87 3.89
N SER A 94 18.11 -9.70 4.44
CA SER A 94 19.30 -9.53 5.28
C SER A 94 19.21 -10.28 6.61
N PHE A 95 18.05 -10.75 7.02
CA PHE A 95 17.88 -11.60 8.22
C PHE A 95 18.31 -13.04 7.98
N SER A 96 18.31 -13.54 6.74
CA SER A 96 18.32 -14.96 6.41
C SER A 96 19.50 -15.76 6.98
N ASN A 97 20.70 -15.16 7.10
CA ASN A 97 21.89 -15.79 7.66
C ASN A 97 22.30 -15.24 9.03
N ASN A 98 21.42 -14.47 9.69
CA ASN A 98 21.70 -13.96 11.02
C ASN A 98 21.03 -14.82 12.09
N ARG A 99 21.72 -14.95 13.23
CA ARG A 99 21.22 -15.68 14.39
C ARG A 99 20.45 -14.74 15.30
N PHE A 100 19.28 -15.18 15.73
CA PHE A 100 18.42 -14.50 16.69
C PHE A 100 17.99 -15.48 17.79
N ASP A 101 17.77 -14.99 18.99
CA ASP A 101 17.37 -15.82 20.12
C ASP A 101 15.97 -16.41 19.94
N GLY A 102 15.12 -15.74 19.14
CA GLY A 102 13.81 -16.25 18.80
C GLY A 102 12.92 -15.25 18.05
N PRO A 103 11.66 -15.65 17.76
CA PRO A 103 10.71 -14.80 17.03
C PRO A 103 10.46 -13.44 17.68
N SER A 104 10.54 -13.35 19.02
CA SER A 104 10.32 -12.10 19.76
C SER A 104 11.40 -11.07 19.49
N GLU A 105 12.66 -11.50 19.32
CA GLU A 105 13.76 -10.58 18.96
C GLU A 105 13.60 -10.10 17.52
N VAL A 106 13.29 -11.01 16.58
CA VAL A 106 13.04 -10.66 15.18
C VAL A 106 11.89 -9.67 15.07
N LEU A 107 10.80 -9.91 15.77
CA LEU A 107 9.64 -9.02 15.82
C LEU A 107 10.03 -7.62 16.36
N ALA A 108 10.80 -7.57 17.44
CA ALA A 108 11.25 -6.31 18.02
C ALA A 108 12.13 -5.52 17.06
N ARG A 109 13.05 -6.18 16.34
CA ARG A 109 13.91 -5.58 15.31
C ARG A 109 13.07 -5.01 14.16
N LEU A 110 12.19 -5.84 13.57
CA LEU A 110 11.30 -5.40 12.49
C LEU A 110 10.49 -4.16 12.90
N ARG A 111 9.91 -4.19 14.09
CA ARG A 111 9.13 -3.05 14.60
C ARG A 111 9.97 -1.80 14.76
N ALA A 112 11.15 -1.91 15.34
CA ALA A 112 12.04 -0.77 15.57
C ALA A 112 12.50 -0.14 14.26
N ASP A 113 13.06 -0.94 13.35
CA ASP A 113 13.66 -0.46 12.10
C ASP A 113 12.62 0.14 11.16
N LEU A 114 11.46 -0.54 11.01
CA LEU A 114 10.37 -0.03 10.17
C LEU A 114 9.77 1.24 10.77
N SER A 115 9.60 1.31 12.10
CA SER A 115 9.12 2.55 12.74
C SER A 115 10.10 3.69 12.52
N GLU A 116 11.41 3.47 12.69
CA GLU A 116 12.42 4.48 12.40
C GLU A 116 12.34 4.96 10.94
N ALA A 117 12.23 4.02 9.98
CA ALA A 117 12.15 4.36 8.56
C ALA A 117 10.93 5.22 8.23
N VAL A 118 9.72 4.81 8.65
CA VAL A 118 8.48 5.51 8.29
C VAL A 118 8.29 6.84 9.02
N TRP A 119 8.88 7.04 10.20
CA TRP A 119 8.82 8.29 10.97
C TRP A 119 10.02 9.20 10.76
N ARG A 120 11.01 8.78 9.96
CA ARG A 120 12.25 9.55 9.71
C ARG A 120 11.95 10.96 9.21
N GLY A 121 12.61 11.95 9.81
CA GLY A 121 12.57 13.35 9.35
C GLY A 121 11.37 14.17 9.80
N SER A 122 10.42 13.61 10.55
CA SER A 122 9.18 14.34 10.93
C SER A 122 9.26 15.02 12.31
N GLY A 123 10.21 14.66 13.14
CA GLY A 123 10.23 15.04 14.56
C GLY A 123 9.15 14.36 15.41
N ALA A 124 8.23 13.62 14.79
CA ALA A 124 7.25 12.78 15.47
C ALA A 124 7.78 11.35 15.64
N SER A 125 7.19 10.59 16.54
CA SER A 125 7.49 9.18 16.77
C SER A 125 6.21 8.38 16.84
N GLY A 126 6.27 7.15 16.37
CA GLY A 126 5.18 6.21 16.41
C GLY A 126 5.69 4.80 16.18
N SER A 127 4.80 3.84 16.13
CA SER A 127 5.16 2.44 15.95
C SER A 127 4.34 1.81 14.83
N VAL A 128 4.99 0.99 14.03
CA VAL A 128 4.30 0.09 13.10
C VAL A 128 3.80 -1.15 13.85
N GLY A 129 2.68 -1.71 13.37
CA GLY A 129 2.24 -3.05 13.80
C GLY A 129 3.09 -4.12 13.12
N VAL A 130 3.53 -5.13 13.85
CA VAL A 130 4.19 -6.31 13.27
C VAL A 130 3.62 -7.56 13.95
N ARG A 131 3.24 -8.55 13.14
CA ARG A 131 2.82 -9.88 13.59
C ARG A 131 3.58 -10.94 12.79
N LEU A 132 4.13 -11.92 13.47
CA LEU A 132 4.77 -13.08 12.84
C LEU A 132 3.82 -14.29 12.91
N LEU A 133 3.71 -15.00 11.81
CA LEU A 133 2.97 -16.25 11.69
C LEU A 133 3.96 -17.38 11.49
N ALA A 134 3.87 -18.38 12.36
CA ALA A 134 4.66 -19.60 12.25
C ALA A 134 4.04 -20.56 11.20
N PRO A 135 4.81 -21.53 10.66
CA PRO A 135 4.32 -22.46 9.63
C PRO A 135 3.04 -23.21 10.00
N GLU A 136 2.80 -23.44 11.28
CA GLU A 136 1.64 -24.19 11.79
C GLU A 136 0.29 -23.49 11.52
N VAL A 137 0.34 -22.19 11.13
CA VAL A 137 -0.88 -21.40 10.83
C VAL A 137 -0.90 -20.83 9.41
N PHE A 138 0.00 -21.27 8.52
CA PHE A 138 0.05 -20.78 7.14
C PHE A 138 -1.20 -21.10 6.33
N ASP A 139 -1.92 -22.15 6.65
CA ASP A 139 -3.19 -22.53 6.04
C ASP A 139 -4.33 -21.52 6.33
N GLN A 140 -4.15 -20.62 7.30
CA GLN A 140 -5.08 -19.54 7.59
C GLN A 140 -4.91 -18.34 6.64
N GLU A 141 -3.77 -18.26 5.90
CA GLU A 141 -3.51 -17.24 4.90
C GLU A 141 -4.17 -17.66 3.57
N GLN A 142 -5.37 -17.17 3.33
CA GLN A 142 -6.17 -17.52 2.16
C GLN A 142 -6.36 -16.30 1.26
N VAL A 143 -6.46 -16.54 -0.05
CA VAL A 143 -6.89 -15.54 -1.02
C VAL A 143 -8.41 -15.51 -1.04
N HIS A 144 -8.98 -14.36 -0.76
CA HIS A 144 -10.42 -14.13 -0.74
C HIS A 144 -10.83 -13.09 -1.79
N GLU A 145 -12.04 -13.25 -2.32
CA GLU A 145 -12.70 -12.18 -3.06
C GLU A 145 -13.13 -11.07 -2.10
N LEU A 146 -13.11 -9.83 -2.56
CA LEU A 146 -13.65 -8.69 -1.81
C LEU A 146 -15.18 -8.71 -1.88
N ASP A 147 -15.85 -8.52 -0.74
CA ASP A 147 -17.30 -8.44 -0.66
C ASP A 147 -17.83 -7.17 -1.33
N GLY A 148 -18.95 -7.27 -2.05
CA GLY A 148 -19.64 -6.12 -2.63
C GLY A 148 -20.21 -6.40 -4.02
N VAL A 149 -20.78 -5.36 -4.62
CA VAL A 149 -21.27 -5.39 -6.01
C VAL A 149 -20.07 -5.28 -6.93
N ASN A 150 -19.80 -6.34 -7.69
CA ASN A 150 -18.69 -6.40 -8.63
C ASN A 150 -19.03 -5.62 -9.92
N LEU A 151 -18.26 -4.57 -10.19
CA LEU A 151 -18.45 -3.68 -11.34
C LEU A 151 -17.86 -4.23 -12.64
N ASP A 152 -16.98 -5.23 -12.59
CA ASP A 152 -16.22 -5.74 -13.74
C ASP A 152 -17.12 -6.39 -14.81
N ARG A 153 -18.39 -6.69 -14.44
CA ARG A 153 -19.38 -7.27 -15.34
C ARG A 153 -20.16 -6.25 -16.18
N LEU A 154 -19.95 -4.96 -15.91
CA LEU A 154 -20.62 -3.91 -16.67
C LEU A 154 -20.05 -3.86 -18.10
N ASP A 155 -20.95 -3.88 -19.08
CA ASP A 155 -20.61 -3.69 -20.48
C ASP A 155 -20.46 -2.18 -20.77
N ILE A 156 -19.23 -1.69 -20.72
CA ILE A 156 -18.90 -0.27 -20.89
C ILE A 156 -17.78 -0.07 -21.90
N GLU A 157 -17.81 1.04 -22.61
CA GLU A 157 -16.67 1.52 -23.41
C GLU A 157 -15.70 2.32 -22.54
N CYS A 158 -14.40 2.10 -22.73
CA CYS A 158 -13.31 2.84 -22.08
C CYS A 158 -12.37 3.40 -23.15
N SER A 159 -12.11 4.70 -23.11
CA SER A 159 -11.22 5.40 -24.03
C SER A 159 -10.10 6.15 -23.31
N ASP A 160 -10.21 6.33 -21.99
CA ASP A 160 -9.29 7.09 -21.17
C ASP A 160 -8.41 6.15 -20.33
N TYR A 161 -7.09 6.34 -20.42
CA TYR A 161 -6.10 5.52 -19.72
C TYR A 161 -5.11 6.38 -18.92
N SER A 162 -5.52 7.60 -18.58
CA SER A 162 -4.91 8.47 -17.58
C SER A 162 -5.98 8.92 -16.59
N PRO A 163 -5.71 9.04 -15.29
CA PRO A 163 -6.72 9.33 -14.27
C PRO A 163 -7.59 10.54 -14.63
N ARG A 164 -8.91 10.32 -14.66
CA ARG A 164 -9.92 11.33 -15.01
C ARG A 164 -11.01 11.40 -13.94
N PRO A 165 -10.83 12.22 -12.90
CA PRO A 165 -11.82 12.39 -11.84
C PRO A 165 -13.21 12.83 -12.33
N GLU A 166 -13.30 13.48 -13.49
CA GLU A 166 -14.54 13.95 -14.10
C GLU A 166 -15.49 12.79 -14.52
N LEU A 167 -14.96 11.57 -14.61
CA LEU A 167 -15.77 10.37 -14.87
C LEU A 167 -16.60 9.94 -13.64
N LEU A 168 -16.22 10.44 -12.46
CA LEU A 168 -16.94 10.19 -11.21
C LEU A 168 -18.14 11.11 -11.11
N THR A 169 -19.34 10.55 -11.14
CA THR A 169 -20.60 11.26 -10.94
C THR A 169 -21.47 10.58 -9.90
N ALA A 170 -22.43 11.30 -9.32
CA ALA A 170 -23.37 10.77 -8.34
C ALA A 170 -24.74 11.46 -8.43
N SER A 171 -25.79 10.76 -8.01
CA SER A 171 -27.18 11.26 -8.01
C SER A 171 -27.46 12.06 -6.76
N PHE A 172 -27.35 13.39 -6.84
CA PHE A 172 -27.52 14.27 -5.67
C PHE A 172 -28.98 14.55 -5.31
N ASP A 173 -29.90 14.33 -6.26
CA ASP A 173 -31.34 14.59 -6.10
C ASP A 173 -32.12 13.36 -5.61
N GLU A 174 -31.44 12.23 -5.42
CA GLU A 174 -32.02 10.97 -4.98
C GLU A 174 -31.75 10.71 -3.49
N GLN A 175 -32.45 9.73 -2.92
CA GLN A 175 -32.20 9.31 -1.54
C GLN A 175 -30.80 8.72 -1.40
N PRO A 176 -30.05 9.11 -0.34
CA PRO A 176 -28.74 8.52 -0.09
C PRO A 176 -28.80 7.01 0.06
N VAL A 177 -27.75 6.33 -0.41
CA VAL A 177 -27.59 4.89 -0.32
C VAL A 177 -26.42 4.50 0.58
N GLU A 178 -26.37 3.24 0.99
CA GLU A 178 -25.19 2.61 1.57
C GLU A 178 -24.80 1.43 0.66
N GLU A 179 -23.63 1.50 0.06
CA GLU A 179 -23.16 0.52 -0.92
C GLU A 179 -21.72 0.10 -0.65
N VAL A 180 -21.41 -1.11 -1.12
CA VAL A 180 -20.04 -1.64 -1.23
C VAL A 180 -19.84 -2.04 -2.68
N LEU A 181 -18.95 -1.35 -3.37
CA LEU A 181 -18.61 -1.55 -4.76
C LEU A 181 -17.21 -2.14 -4.88
N VAL A 182 -17.01 -3.09 -5.80
CA VAL A 182 -15.73 -3.79 -5.99
C VAL A 182 -15.35 -3.82 -7.46
N SER A 183 -14.06 -3.62 -7.75
CA SER A 183 -13.47 -3.90 -9.06
C SER A 183 -12.09 -4.53 -8.91
N ASN A 184 -11.78 -5.52 -9.74
CA ASN A 184 -10.47 -6.17 -9.85
C ASN A 184 -9.65 -5.62 -11.04
N LEU A 185 -10.12 -4.56 -11.70
CA LEU A 185 -9.55 -4.04 -12.93
C LEU A 185 -8.61 -2.85 -12.73
N LEU A 186 -8.35 -2.45 -11.48
CA LEU A 186 -7.35 -1.42 -11.22
C LEU A 186 -5.98 -1.90 -11.70
N LYS A 187 -5.34 -1.11 -12.53
CA LYS A 187 -3.97 -1.30 -12.97
C LYS A 187 -3.29 0.06 -13.04
N SER A 188 -2.17 0.20 -12.37
CA SER A 188 -1.24 1.31 -12.52
C SER A 188 0.13 0.79 -12.98
N ASN A 189 1.13 1.65 -13.01
CA ASN A 189 2.51 1.24 -13.22
C ASN A 189 3.35 1.69 -12.03
N CYS A 190 4.41 0.95 -11.76
CA CYS A 190 5.42 1.36 -10.82
C CYS A 190 6.06 2.69 -11.25
N LEU A 191 6.07 3.69 -10.37
CA LEU A 191 6.59 5.03 -10.63
C LEU A 191 8.07 5.04 -11.09
N VAL A 192 8.85 4.00 -10.77
CA VAL A 192 10.28 3.95 -11.04
C VAL A 192 10.61 3.07 -12.24
N THR A 193 9.95 1.92 -12.37
CA THR A 193 10.28 0.92 -13.41
C THR A 193 9.33 0.94 -14.59
N GLY A 194 8.17 1.61 -14.48
CA GLY A 194 7.10 1.57 -15.47
C GLY A 194 6.44 0.19 -15.62
N GLN A 195 6.78 -0.79 -14.76
CA GLN A 195 6.18 -2.12 -14.81
C GLN A 195 4.75 -2.09 -14.27
N PRO A 196 3.84 -2.93 -14.79
CA PRO A 196 2.45 -2.93 -14.35
C PRO A 196 2.30 -3.48 -12.93
N ASP A 197 1.47 -2.77 -12.16
CA ASP A 197 1.01 -3.15 -10.84
C ASP A 197 -0.51 -3.32 -10.87
N TRP A 198 -1.02 -4.47 -10.47
CA TRP A 198 -2.44 -4.83 -10.48
C TRP A 198 -3.02 -4.77 -9.08
N GLY A 199 -4.28 -4.34 -8.96
CA GLY A 199 -4.97 -4.28 -7.68
C GLY A 199 -6.47 -4.46 -7.80
N SER A 200 -7.10 -4.91 -6.70
CA SER A 200 -8.53 -4.87 -6.49
C SER A 200 -8.88 -3.69 -5.60
N VAL A 201 -10.01 -3.06 -5.85
CA VAL A 201 -10.50 -1.91 -5.09
C VAL A 201 -11.86 -2.26 -4.51
N GLN A 202 -12.03 -2.04 -3.21
CA GLN A 202 -13.33 -2.05 -2.54
C GLN A 202 -13.64 -0.65 -2.04
N ILE A 203 -14.82 -0.15 -2.37
CA ILE A 203 -15.31 1.16 -1.99
C ILE A 203 -16.59 0.98 -1.19
N ARG A 204 -16.51 1.25 0.11
CA ARG A 204 -17.67 1.27 0.99
C ARG A 204 -18.03 2.72 1.30
N TYR A 205 -19.25 3.12 1.00
CA TYR A 205 -19.68 4.50 1.22
C TYR A 205 -21.15 4.61 1.63
N SER A 206 -21.48 5.76 2.19
CA SER A 206 -22.86 6.18 2.43
C SER A 206 -23.02 7.62 1.94
N GLY A 207 -24.00 7.87 1.05
CA GLY A 207 -24.22 9.18 0.43
C GLY A 207 -24.98 9.10 -0.89
N PRO A 208 -24.85 10.12 -1.75
CA PRO A 208 -25.41 10.10 -3.09
C PRO A 208 -24.96 8.88 -3.88
N GLN A 209 -25.88 8.24 -4.59
CA GLN A 209 -25.58 7.02 -5.35
C GLN A 209 -24.56 7.34 -6.46
N ILE A 210 -23.41 6.65 -6.42
CA ILE A 210 -22.32 6.79 -7.40
C ILE A 210 -22.72 6.09 -8.71
N ASP A 211 -22.52 6.74 -9.86
CA ASP A 211 -22.66 6.07 -11.16
C ASP A 211 -21.61 4.97 -11.29
N GLN A 212 -22.06 3.73 -11.28
CA GLN A 212 -21.20 2.55 -11.31
C GLN A 212 -20.40 2.45 -12.61
N GLY A 213 -20.99 2.85 -13.75
CA GLY A 213 -20.31 2.88 -15.04
C GLY A 213 -19.19 3.94 -15.07
N GLY A 214 -19.47 5.13 -14.56
CA GLY A 214 -18.47 6.20 -14.40
C GLY A 214 -17.34 5.81 -13.45
N LEU A 215 -17.67 5.19 -12.32
CA LEU A 215 -16.68 4.69 -11.38
C LEU A 215 -15.77 3.63 -12.02
N LEU A 216 -16.33 2.67 -12.74
CA LEU A 216 -15.52 1.66 -13.41
C LEU A 216 -14.60 2.28 -14.49
N ARG A 217 -15.10 3.23 -15.32
CA ARG A 217 -14.26 3.98 -16.28
C ARG A 217 -13.14 4.74 -15.57
N TYR A 218 -13.43 5.36 -14.42
CA TYR A 218 -12.44 6.05 -13.62
C TYR A 218 -11.35 5.11 -13.13
N LEU A 219 -11.67 3.94 -12.58
CA LEU A 219 -10.69 2.95 -12.13
C LEU A 219 -9.84 2.43 -13.30
N VAL A 220 -10.46 2.16 -14.47
CA VAL A 220 -9.75 1.75 -15.70
C VAL A 220 -8.81 2.85 -16.20
N SER A 221 -9.13 4.12 -15.97
CA SER A 221 -8.29 5.24 -16.42
C SER A 221 -6.90 5.28 -15.80
N PHE A 222 -6.65 4.56 -14.69
CA PHE A 222 -5.31 4.43 -14.10
C PHE A 222 -4.33 3.60 -14.94
N ARG A 223 -4.78 2.98 -16.02
CA ARG A 223 -4.02 1.95 -16.76
C ARG A 223 -2.63 2.39 -17.23
N ASN A 224 -2.41 3.66 -17.52
CA ASN A 224 -1.11 4.24 -17.90
C ASN A 224 -0.59 5.24 -16.87
N HIS A 225 -1.09 5.18 -15.63
CA HIS A 225 -0.67 6.05 -14.54
C HIS A 225 0.48 5.46 -13.75
N ASP A 226 1.52 6.24 -13.50
CA ASP A 226 2.71 5.83 -12.74
C ASP A 226 2.60 6.35 -11.31
N GLU A 227 2.26 5.47 -10.36
CA GLU A 227 2.12 5.83 -8.95
C GLU A 227 2.19 4.56 -8.08
N PHE A 228 2.69 4.66 -6.84
CA PHE A 228 2.64 3.55 -5.89
C PHE A 228 1.19 3.30 -5.44
N HIS A 229 0.85 2.04 -5.09
CA HIS A 229 -0.51 1.67 -4.69
C HIS A 229 -1.00 2.44 -3.46
N GLU A 230 -0.11 2.72 -2.49
CA GLU A 230 -0.42 3.52 -1.31
C GLU A 230 -0.85 4.95 -1.67
N GLN A 231 -0.31 5.49 -2.76
CA GLN A 231 -0.66 6.80 -3.27
C GLN A 231 -1.92 6.73 -4.14
N CYS A 232 -2.09 5.66 -4.93
CA CYS A 232 -3.31 5.44 -5.73
C CYS A 232 -4.55 5.38 -4.84
N VAL A 233 -4.52 4.68 -3.70
CA VAL A 233 -5.67 4.59 -2.79
C VAL A 233 -6.02 5.95 -2.18
N GLU A 234 -5.02 6.76 -1.81
CA GLU A 234 -5.23 8.13 -1.33
C GLU A 234 -5.86 9.02 -2.43
N ARG A 235 -5.42 8.89 -3.68
CA ARG A 235 -5.98 9.58 -4.84
C ARG A 235 -7.43 9.20 -5.08
N ILE A 236 -7.73 7.92 -5.16
CA ILE A 236 -9.09 7.40 -5.37
C ILE A 236 -10.03 7.90 -4.28
N PHE A 237 -9.59 7.84 -3.01
CA PHE A 237 -10.35 8.38 -1.88
C PHE A 237 -10.68 9.87 -2.07
N MET A 238 -9.65 10.68 -2.39
CA MET A 238 -9.82 12.13 -2.54
C MET A 238 -10.72 12.51 -3.72
N ASP A 239 -10.59 11.79 -4.84
CA ASP A 239 -11.38 12.04 -6.04
C ASP A 239 -12.85 11.68 -5.82
N ILE A 240 -13.16 10.51 -5.23
CA ILE A 240 -14.53 10.13 -4.85
C ILE A 240 -15.11 11.15 -3.86
N ARG A 241 -14.34 11.53 -2.84
CA ARG A 241 -14.80 12.52 -1.84
C ARG A 241 -15.16 13.85 -2.48
N ARG A 242 -14.41 14.31 -3.48
CA ARG A 242 -14.66 15.60 -4.15
C ARG A 242 -15.82 15.54 -5.12
N GLN A 243 -15.84 14.51 -5.96
CA GLN A 243 -16.81 14.40 -7.05
C GLN A 243 -18.17 13.89 -6.56
N CYS A 244 -18.17 12.86 -5.72
CA CYS A 244 -19.39 12.17 -5.29
C CYS A 244 -19.90 12.64 -3.91
N ARG A 245 -19.10 13.35 -3.12
CA ARG A 245 -19.45 13.94 -1.81
C ARG A 245 -20.17 12.96 -0.86
N PRO A 246 -19.67 11.75 -0.65
CA PRO A 246 -20.30 10.84 0.29
C PRO A 246 -20.23 11.40 1.73
N ALA A 247 -21.23 11.04 2.55
CA ALA A 247 -21.23 11.37 3.97
C ALA A 247 -20.22 10.52 4.77
N LYS A 248 -19.98 9.27 4.28
CA LYS A 248 -18.94 8.35 4.78
C LYS A 248 -18.28 7.66 3.60
N LEU A 249 -16.98 7.46 3.73
CA LEU A 249 -16.17 6.75 2.75
C LEU A 249 -15.06 6.00 3.49
#